data_e24fb1f21dbe9d6c17acfcfd1daa0245
#
_entry.id   e24fb1f21dbe9d6c17acfcfd1daa0245
#
_cell.length_a   1.000
_cell.length_b   1.000
_cell.length_c   1.000
_cell.angle_alpha   90.00
_cell.angle_beta   90.00
_cell.angle_gamma   90.00
#
_symmetry.space_group_name_H-M   'P 1'
#
loop_
_entity.id
_entity.type
_entity.pdbx_description
1 polymer ?
#
loop_
_entity_poly.entity_id
_entity_poly.type
_entity_poly.pdbx_seq_one_letter_code
_entity_poly.pdbx_strand_id
1 'polypeptide(L)'
;MEKYHVLVVEDDKEIRDGIEIYLKSQGYEVFKAADGIEGLEIIYREEIHLAIVDVMMPRKDGIQMVMEMRKDYDFPVIMLSAKSE
;
A
#
# COMPACT_ATOMS: atom_id res chain seq x y z
N MET A 1 20.20 12.19 1.45
CA MET A 1 18.97 12.21 2.22
C MET A 1 18.15 10.96 1.93
N GLU A 2 17.69 10.30 2.97
CA GLU A 2 16.95 9.09 2.78
C GLU A 2 15.51 9.39 2.38
N LYS A 3 14.96 8.53 1.55
CA LYS A 3 13.58 8.68 1.13
C LYS A 3 12.68 7.88 2.06
N TYR A 4 11.46 8.37 2.23
CA TYR A 4 10.44 7.56 2.90
C TYR A 4 9.91 6.52 1.92
N HIS A 5 9.63 5.34 2.44
CA HIS A 5 9.14 4.21 1.66
C HIS A 5 7.63 4.13 1.79
N VAL A 6 6.94 4.19 0.67
CA VAL A 6 5.48 4.13 0.65
C VAL A 6 5.07 2.87 -0.11
N LEU A 7 4.22 2.08 0.52
CA LEU A 7 3.65 0.90 -0.12
C LEU A 7 2.28 1.25 -0.65
N VAL A 8 2.02 0.91 -1.91
CA VAL A 8 0.72 1.12 -2.54
C VAL A 8 0.14 -0.25 -2.86
N VAL A 9 -1.01 -0.56 -2.26
CA VAL A 9 -1.69 -1.82 -2.46
C VAL A 9 -3.01 -1.54 -3.16
N GLU A 10 -3.08 -1.87 -4.44
CA GLU A 10 -4.20 -1.53 -5.29
C GLU A 10 -4.24 -2.53 -6.44
N ASP A 11 -5.40 -3.16 -6.66
CA ASP A 11 -5.49 -4.18 -7.70
C ASP A 11 -5.64 -3.60 -9.11
N ASP A 12 -6.10 -2.37 -9.24
CA ASP A 12 -6.23 -1.73 -10.55
C ASP A 12 -4.86 -1.17 -10.96
N LYS A 13 -4.32 -1.72 -12.05
CA LYS A 13 -2.98 -1.36 -12.46
C LYS A 13 -2.84 0.11 -12.81
N GLU A 14 -3.85 0.68 -13.47
CA GLU A 14 -3.77 2.09 -13.87
C GLU A 14 -3.78 3.01 -12.67
N ILE A 15 -4.63 2.71 -11.70
CA ILE A 15 -4.66 3.50 -10.47
C ILE A 15 -3.36 3.34 -9.71
N ARG A 16 -2.89 2.11 -9.59
CA ARG A 16 -1.65 1.82 -8.87
C ARG A 16 -0.48 2.56 -9.49
N ASP A 17 -0.38 2.52 -10.82
CA ASP A 17 0.72 3.18 -11.51
C ASP A 17 0.61 4.69 -11.42
N GLY A 18 -0.60 5.23 -11.46
CA GLY A 18 -0.79 6.68 -11.31
C GLY A 18 -0.37 7.17 -9.94
N ILE A 19 -0.71 6.42 -8.90
CA ILE A 19 -0.28 6.79 -7.56
C ILE A 19 1.23 6.75 -7.46
N GLU A 20 1.84 5.72 -8.05
CA GLU A 20 3.29 5.61 -8.04
C GLU A 20 3.95 6.81 -8.69
N ILE A 21 3.47 7.21 -9.85
CA ILE A 21 4.06 8.33 -10.57
C ILE A 21 3.98 9.59 -9.72
N TYR A 22 2.83 9.84 -9.12
CA TYR A 22 2.66 11.03 -8.30
C TYR A 22 3.60 11.01 -7.09
N LEU A 23 3.65 9.88 -6.38
CA LEU A 23 4.46 9.80 -5.18
C LEU A 23 5.94 9.93 -5.49
N LYS A 24 6.39 9.34 -6.59
CA LYS A 24 7.78 9.48 -6.98
C LYS A 24 8.12 10.93 -7.29
N SER A 25 7.17 11.66 -7.88
CA SER A 25 7.40 13.07 -8.18
C SER A 25 7.54 13.88 -6.90
N GLN A 26 7.04 13.38 -5.79
CA GLN A 26 7.15 14.05 -4.50
C GLN A 26 8.36 13.58 -3.69
N GLY A 27 9.19 12.71 -4.27
CA GLY A 27 10.42 12.30 -3.62
C GLY A 27 10.33 11.03 -2.79
N TYR A 28 9.25 10.27 -2.91
CA TYR A 28 9.12 9.02 -2.15
C TYR A 28 9.64 7.83 -2.93
N GLU A 29 10.11 6.84 -2.19
CA GLU A 29 10.40 5.52 -2.75
C GLU A 29 9.10 4.72 -2.70
N VAL A 30 8.69 4.12 -3.82
CA VAL A 30 7.38 3.49 -3.90
C VAL A 30 7.51 2.00 -4.17
N PHE A 31 6.78 1.22 -3.38
CA PHE A 31 6.66 -0.23 -3.58
C PHE A 31 5.21 -0.50 -3.94
N LYS A 32 4.99 -1.41 -4.86
CA LYS A 32 3.65 -1.66 -5.38
C LYS A 32 3.25 -3.10 -5.14
N ALA A 33 1.99 -3.30 -4.78
CA ALA A 33 1.41 -4.62 -4.61
C ALA A 33 0.03 -4.64 -5.25
N ALA A 34 -0.32 -5.76 -5.86
CA ALA A 34 -1.61 -5.88 -6.52
C ALA A 34 -2.69 -6.44 -5.60
N ASP A 35 -2.30 -6.99 -4.46
CA ASP A 35 -3.27 -7.47 -3.48
C ASP A 35 -2.63 -7.50 -2.10
N GLY A 36 -3.42 -7.89 -1.11
CA GLY A 36 -2.95 -7.87 0.26
C GLY A 36 -1.86 -8.88 0.55
N ILE A 37 -1.84 -9.99 -0.18
CA ILE A 37 -0.81 -10.99 0.02
C ILE A 37 0.54 -10.44 -0.41
N GLU A 38 0.59 -9.83 -1.60
CA GLU A 38 1.82 -9.18 -2.05
C GLU A 38 2.23 -8.05 -1.12
N GLY A 39 1.23 -7.30 -0.65
CA GLY A 39 1.51 -6.20 0.27
C GLY A 39 2.19 -6.67 1.54
N LEU A 40 1.69 -7.76 2.13
CA LEU A 40 2.30 -8.29 3.33
C LEU A 40 3.71 -8.79 3.07
N GLU A 41 3.94 -9.42 1.92
CA GLU A 41 5.28 -9.87 1.58
C GLU A 41 6.26 -8.72 1.54
N ILE A 42 5.83 -7.59 0.96
CA ILE A 42 6.68 -6.42 0.87
C ILE A 42 6.94 -5.85 2.26
N ILE A 43 5.90 -5.78 3.09
CA ILE A 43 6.06 -5.25 4.45
C ILE A 43 7.08 -6.06 5.23
N TYR A 44 7.08 -7.39 5.06
CA TYR A 44 8.01 -8.23 5.80
C TYR A 44 9.43 -8.17 5.24
N ARG A 45 9.59 -7.72 3.99
CA ARG A 45 10.88 -7.70 3.33
C ARG A 45 11.53 -6.32 3.33
N GLU A 46 10.73 -5.27 3.21
CA GLU A 46 11.24 -3.91 3.08
C GLU A 46 10.80 -3.08 4.26
N GLU A 47 11.55 -2.01 4.53
CA GLU A 47 11.13 -1.07 5.56
C GLU A 47 10.10 -0.13 4.95
N ILE A 48 8.87 -0.15 5.48
CA ILE A 48 7.78 0.67 4.97
C ILE A 48 7.42 1.71 6.02
N HIS A 49 7.25 2.96 5.60
CA HIS A 49 6.92 4.05 6.50
C HIS A 49 5.46 4.47 6.41
N LEU A 50 4.80 4.14 5.30
CA LEU A 50 3.40 4.50 5.08
C LEU A 50 2.83 3.55 4.05
N ALA A 51 1.59 3.13 4.25
CA ALA A 51 0.91 2.31 3.25
C ALA A 51 -0.37 3.00 2.80
N ILE A 52 -0.63 2.93 1.49
CA ILE A 52 -1.89 3.35 0.90
C ILE A 52 -2.56 2.09 0.39
N VAL A 53 -3.71 1.75 0.93
CA VAL A 53 -4.30 0.44 0.74
C VAL A 53 -5.74 0.57 0.28
N ASP A 54 -6.07 -0.09 -0.83
CA ASP A 54 -7.45 -0.16 -1.30
C ASP A 54 -8.17 -1.21 -0.46
N VAL A 55 -9.36 -0.86 0.05
CA VAL A 55 -10.12 -1.79 0.88
C VAL A 55 -10.81 -2.87 0.06
N MET A 56 -11.08 -2.61 -1.22
CA MET A 56 -11.85 -3.53 -2.05
C MET A 56 -10.93 -4.26 -3.01
N MET A 57 -10.32 -5.34 -2.53
CA MET A 57 -9.41 -6.12 -3.37
C MET A 57 -9.84 -7.58 -3.35
N PRO A 58 -9.57 -8.31 -4.45
CA PRO A 58 -10.13 -9.65 -4.62
C PRO A 58 -9.58 -10.69 -3.67
N ARG A 59 -8.32 -10.80 -3.41
CA ARG A 59 -7.81 -11.93 -2.65
C ARG A 59 -7.82 -11.62 -1.17
N LYS A 60 -6.78 -11.03 -0.64
CA LYS A 60 -6.81 -10.60 0.75
C LYS A 60 -7.10 -9.10 0.71
N ASP A 61 -8.24 -8.69 1.20
CA ASP A 61 -8.62 -7.30 1.06
C ASP A 61 -7.81 -6.41 2.00
N GLY A 62 -7.95 -5.10 1.81
CA GLY A 62 -7.11 -4.16 2.52
C GLY A 62 -7.31 -4.19 4.02
N ILE A 63 -8.54 -4.41 4.47
CA ILE A 63 -8.80 -4.44 5.90
C ILE A 63 -8.12 -5.63 6.54
N GLN A 64 -8.23 -6.82 5.91
CA GLN A 64 -7.57 -8.00 6.45
C GLN A 64 -6.06 -7.83 6.48
N MET A 65 -5.49 -7.24 5.43
CA MET A 65 -4.06 -7.00 5.39
C MET A 65 -3.62 -6.10 6.54
N VAL A 66 -4.37 -5.02 6.78
CA VAL A 66 -4.03 -4.08 7.84
C VAL A 66 -4.15 -4.74 9.20
N MET A 67 -5.20 -5.53 9.41
CA MET A 67 -5.35 -6.22 10.69
C MET A 67 -4.18 -7.17 10.93
N GLU A 68 -3.72 -7.85 9.90
CA GLU A 68 -2.63 -8.77 10.06
C GLU A 68 -1.31 -8.05 10.32
N MET A 69 -1.03 -6.98 9.58
CA MET A 69 0.24 -6.28 9.77
C MET A 69 0.30 -5.54 11.10
N ARG A 70 -0.86 -5.16 11.66
CA ARG A 70 -0.86 -4.44 12.94
C ARG A 70 -0.40 -5.27 14.10
N LYS A 71 -0.28 -6.57 13.93
CA LYS A 71 0.29 -7.41 14.97
C LYS A 71 1.76 -7.09 15.20
N ASP A 72 2.46 -6.65 14.16
CA ASP A 72 3.90 -6.44 14.24
C ASP A 72 4.35 -5.04 13.83
N TYR A 73 3.50 -4.27 13.18
CA TYR A 73 3.88 -2.98 12.61
C TYR A 73 2.86 -1.92 12.96
N ASP A 74 3.32 -0.68 13.13
CA ASP A 74 2.42 0.40 13.52
C ASP A 74 2.54 1.65 12.65
N PHE A 75 3.15 1.55 11.48
CA PHE A 75 3.25 2.72 10.61
C PHE A 75 1.86 3.13 10.12
N PRO A 76 1.69 4.40 9.70
CA PRO A 76 0.38 4.89 9.27
C PRO A 76 -0.11 4.20 8.01
N VAL A 77 -1.43 4.02 7.93
CA VAL A 77 -2.08 3.44 6.76
C VAL A 77 -3.20 4.37 6.32
N ILE A 78 -3.24 4.68 5.03
CA ILE A 78 -4.32 5.42 4.43
C ILE A 78 -5.17 4.43 3.66
N MET A 79 -6.46 4.35 4.00
CA MET A 79 -7.36 3.42 3.35
C MET A 79 -8.10 4.14 2.24
N LEU A 80 -8.11 3.55 1.06
CA LEU A 80 -8.86 4.09 -0.07
C LEU A 80 -10.11 3.29 -0.27
N SER A 81 -11.22 3.97 -0.57
CA SER A 81 -12.45 3.29 -0.91
C SER A 81 -12.73 3.51 -2.39
N ALA A 82 -12.92 2.43 -3.09
CA ALA A 82 -13.21 2.52 -4.51
C ALA A 82 -14.62 3.00 -4.77
N LYS A 83 -15.49 2.88 -3.76
CA LYS A 83 -16.83 3.31 -3.97
C LYS A 83 -17.04 4.65 -3.45
N SER A 84 -17.59 5.49 -4.22
CA SER A 84 -18.00 6.78 -3.74
C SER A 84 -19.44 6.90 -4.05
N GLU A 85 -20.11 7.43 -3.35
CA GLU A 85 -21.42 7.51 -3.70
C GLU A 85 -22.15 8.22 -2.99
#